data_e7197decd6d09519feacf0d388c173c1
#
_entry.id   e7197decd6d09519feacf0d388c173c1
#
_cell.length_a   1.000
_cell.length_b   1.000
_cell.length_c   1.000
_cell.angle_alpha   90.00
_cell.angle_beta   90.00
_cell.angle_gamma   90.00
#
_symmetry.space_group_name_H-M   'P 1'
#
loop_
_entity.id
_entity.type
_entity.pdbx_description
1 polymer ?
#
loop_
_entity_poly.entity_id
_entity_poly.type
_entity_poly.pdbx_seq_one_letter_code
_entity_poly.pdbx_strand_id
1 'polypeptide(L)'
;MKFKKWIFVLCGFLASFFLVACQSSSSSSQSAVEAIKQKGKLVVATSPDYAPFEFQALVDGKNQVVGADIDMAQAIADELGVKLEVSSMSFDNVLTGLQTGKADLAIVP
;
A
#
# COMPACT_ATOMS: atom_id res chain seq x y z
N MET A 1 -57.67 -15.54 -15.66
CA MET A 1 -56.50 -16.39 -15.98
C MET A 1 -55.29 -15.66 -16.56
N LYS A 2 -55.34 -14.36 -16.79
CA LYS A 2 -54.18 -13.58 -17.27
C LYS A 2 -53.28 -13.06 -16.15
N PHE A 3 -53.72 -13.10 -14.88
CA PHE A 3 -52.94 -12.62 -13.73
C PHE A 3 -51.84 -13.57 -13.26
N LYS A 4 -51.94 -14.87 -13.48
CA LYS A 4 -50.94 -15.87 -13.05
C LYS A 4 -49.64 -15.81 -13.84
N LYS A 5 -49.70 -15.41 -15.11
CA LYS A 5 -48.49 -15.27 -15.94
C LYS A 5 -47.68 -14.01 -15.65
N TRP A 6 -48.34 -12.97 -15.17
CA TRP A 6 -47.66 -11.72 -14.80
C TRP A 6 -46.92 -11.81 -13.47
N ILE A 7 -47.41 -12.63 -12.54
CA ILE A 7 -46.77 -12.85 -11.25
C ILE A 7 -45.45 -13.61 -11.43
N PHE A 8 -45.36 -14.56 -12.35
CA PHE A 8 -44.12 -15.27 -12.65
C PHE A 8 -43.07 -14.40 -13.35
N VAL A 9 -43.48 -13.45 -14.17
CA VAL A 9 -42.56 -12.50 -14.81
C VAL A 9 -42.05 -11.46 -13.80
N LEU A 10 -42.89 -11.04 -12.86
CA LEU A 10 -42.49 -10.12 -11.80
C LEU A 10 -41.51 -10.76 -10.78
N CYS A 11 -41.72 -12.05 -10.42
CA CYS A 11 -40.81 -12.78 -9.55
C CYS A 11 -39.45 -13.07 -10.21
N GLY A 12 -39.42 -13.29 -11.52
CA GLY A 12 -38.18 -13.49 -12.29
C GLY A 12 -37.31 -12.23 -12.37
N PHE A 13 -37.90 -11.04 -12.33
CA PHE A 13 -37.16 -9.77 -12.39
C PHE A 13 -36.63 -9.34 -11.03
N LEU A 14 -37.25 -9.78 -9.94
CA LEU A 14 -36.77 -9.49 -8.57
C LEU A 14 -35.64 -10.41 -8.11
N ALA A 15 -35.47 -11.58 -8.71
CA ALA A 15 -34.37 -12.51 -8.35
C ALA A 15 -33.03 -12.17 -9.00
N SER A 16 -33.01 -11.29 -10.00
CA SER A 16 -31.77 -10.89 -10.69
C SER A 16 -31.04 -9.70 -10.04
N PHE A 17 -31.58 -9.11 -8.96
CA PHE A 17 -31.00 -7.92 -8.32
C PHE A 17 -30.16 -8.21 -7.07
N PHE A 18 -29.98 -9.47 -6.68
CA PHE A 18 -29.27 -9.83 -5.45
C PHE A 18 -27.83 -10.35 -5.63
N LEU A 19 -27.24 -10.25 -6.83
CA LEU A 19 -25.88 -10.76 -7.08
C LEU A 19 -24.83 -9.67 -7.32
N VAL A 20 -25.06 -8.44 -6.84
CA VAL A 20 -24.05 -7.36 -6.90
C VAL A 20 -23.76 -6.82 -5.51
N ALA A 21 -23.31 -7.67 -4.59
CA ALA A 21 -22.91 -7.22 -3.27
C ALA A 21 -21.68 -7.96 -2.71
N CYS A 22 -20.73 -8.38 -3.57
CA CYS A 22 -19.43 -8.89 -3.11
C CYS A 22 -18.31 -8.54 -4.09
N GLN A 23 -18.11 -7.25 -4.37
CA GLN A 23 -16.99 -6.80 -5.19
C GLN A 23 -16.47 -5.45 -4.73
N SER A 24 -16.05 -5.33 -3.47
CA SER A 24 -15.48 -4.07 -2.99
C SER A 24 -14.36 -4.19 -1.95
N SER A 25 -13.64 -5.32 -1.86
CA SER A 25 -12.51 -5.40 -0.92
C SER A 25 -11.15 -5.75 -1.52
N SER A 26 -11.04 -5.96 -2.83
CA SER A 26 -9.76 -6.30 -3.48
C SER A 26 -9.13 -5.18 -4.33
N SER A 27 -9.82 -4.06 -4.53
CA SER A 27 -9.35 -3.03 -5.45
C SER A 27 -8.37 -2.02 -4.84
N SER A 28 -8.36 -1.83 -3.50
CA SER A 28 -7.50 -0.80 -2.88
C SER A 28 -6.04 -1.22 -2.78
N SER A 29 -5.74 -2.49 -2.45
CA SER A 29 -4.35 -2.97 -2.37
C SER A 29 -3.69 -3.13 -3.73
N GLN A 30 -4.43 -3.59 -4.74
CA GLN A 30 -3.93 -3.66 -6.12
C GLN A 30 -3.66 -2.27 -6.71
N SER A 31 -4.51 -1.29 -6.41
CA SER A 31 -4.31 0.08 -6.91
C SER A 31 -3.09 0.76 -6.29
N ALA A 32 -2.76 0.49 -5.01
CA ALA A 32 -1.57 1.02 -4.34
C ALA A 32 -0.28 0.46 -4.95
N VAL A 33 -0.20 -0.85 -5.15
CA VAL A 33 0.96 -1.49 -5.80
C VAL A 33 1.13 -0.98 -7.24
N GLU A 34 0.06 -0.89 -7.98
CA GLU A 34 0.10 -0.37 -9.35
C GLU A 34 0.57 1.08 -9.40
N ALA A 35 0.11 1.93 -8.49
CA ALA A 35 0.56 3.31 -8.36
C ALA A 35 2.07 3.41 -8.06
N ILE A 36 2.60 2.56 -7.19
CA ILE A 36 4.04 2.48 -6.90
C ILE A 36 4.82 2.09 -8.16
N LYS A 37 4.37 1.07 -8.88
CA LYS A 37 5.00 0.63 -10.12
C LYS A 37 4.99 1.71 -11.21
N GLN A 38 3.89 2.41 -11.38
CA GLN A 38 3.77 3.52 -12.33
C GLN A 38 4.69 4.69 -11.96
N LYS A 39 4.80 5.00 -10.67
CA LYS A 39 5.71 6.02 -10.15
C LYS A 39 7.19 5.62 -10.30
N GLY A 40 7.51 4.33 -10.32
CA GLY A 40 8.84 3.78 -10.48
C GLY A 40 9.70 3.82 -9.21
N LYS A 41 9.11 4.12 -8.06
CA LYS A 41 9.80 4.16 -6.78
C LYS A 41 8.87 3.79 -5.62
N LEU A 42 9.46 3.15 -4.60
CA LEU A 42 8.86 2.89 -3.31
C LEU A 42 9.42 3.89 -2.31
N VAL A 43 8.59 4.77 -1.81
CA VAL A 43 8.96 5.75 -0.77
C VAL A 43 8.65 5.17 0.60
N VAL A 44 9.70 4.98 1.41
CA VAL A 44 9.60 4.41 2.76
C VAL A 44 9.92 5.47 3.80
N ALA A 45 8.95 5.77 4.65
CA ALA A 45 9.15 6.65 5.79
C ALA A 45 9.72 5.86 6.97
N THR A 46 10.75 6.40 7.60
CA THR A 46 11.38 5.81 8.78
C THR A 46 11.97 6.88 9.70
N SER A 47 12.15 6.52 10.97
CA SER A 47 12.85 7.30 11.97
C SER A 47 14.21 6.60 12.27
N PRO A 48 15.34 7.06 11.69
CA PRO A 48 16.58 6.31 11.67
C PRO A 48 17.42 6.50 12.94
N ASP A 49 16.88 6.10 14.09
CA ASP A 49 17.49 6.23 15.41
C ASP A 49 17.48 4.93 16.23
N TYR A 50 17.24 3.79 15.55
CA TYR A 50 17.08 2.49 16.22
C TYR A 50 17.98 1.41 15.59
N ALA A 51 19.27 1.45 15.93
CA ALA A 51 20.21 0.41 15.49
C ALA A 51 19.93 -0.94 16.16
N PRO A 52 20.09 -2.08 15.46
CA PRO A 52 20.60 -2.27 14.10
C PRO A 52 19.54 -2.27 13.01
N PHE A 53 18.32 -1.85 13.30
CA PHE A 53 17.17 -1.95 12.39
C PHE A 53 17.15 -0.80 11.39
N GLU A 54 17.14 0.44 11.88
CA GLU A 54 17.28 1.64 11.06
C GLU A 54 18.13 2.68 11.79
N PHE A 55 19.21 3.11 11.17
CA PHE A 55 20.12 4.10 11.74
C PHE A 55 20.92 4.82 10.67
N GLN A 56 21.52 5.94 11.04
CA GLN A 56 22.40 6.68 10.14
C GLN A 56 23.84 6.20 10.29
N ALA A 57 24.49 5.97 9.14
CA ALA A 57 25.90 5.60 9.08
C ALA A 57 26.60 6.32 7.92
N LEU A 58 27.91 6.50 8.06
CA LEU A 58 28.75 6.96 6.95
C LEU A 58 29.10 5.77 6.05
N VAL A 59 28.60 5.80 4.82
CA VAL A 59 28.92 4.81 3.79
C VAL A 59 29.59 5.55 2.64
N ASP A 60 30.83 5.19 2.34
CA ASP A 60 31.64 5.87 1.31
C ASP A 60 31.73 7.40 1.51
N GLY A 61 31.82 7.84 2.77
CA GLY A 61 31.90 9.26 3.14
C GLY A 61 30.59 10.03 3.07
N LYS A 62 29.46 9.36 2.79
CA LYS A 62 28.13 9.96 2.76
C LYS A 62 27.26 9.42 3.89
N ASN A 63 26.48 10.30 4.50
CA ASN A 63 25.53 9.90 5.52
C ASN A 63 24.34 9.19 4.85
N GLN A 64 24.10 7.93 5.22
CA GLN A 64 23.03 7.10 4.68
C GLN A 64 22.24 6.45 5.82
N VAL A 65 20.96 6.20 5.57
CA VAL A 65 20.13 5.37 6.44
C VAL A 65 20.34 3.92 6.03
N VAL A 66 20.72 3.10 6.99
CA VAL A 66 21.05 1.67 6.81
C VAL A 66 20.44 0.84 7.92
N GLY A 67 20.49 -0.48 7.79
CA GLY A 67 20.06 -1.43 8.80
C GLY A 67 19.14 -2.50 8.23
N ALA A 68 18.74 -3.45 9.08
CA ALA A 68 17.95 -4.60 8.68
C ALA A 68 16.60 -4.21 8.03
N ASP A 69 15.98 -3.18 8.55
CA ASP A 69 14.69 -2.68 8.02
C ASP A 69 14.86 -2.02 6.65
N ILE A 70 15.99 -1.37 6.42
CA ILE A 70 16.32 -0.79 5.12
C ILE A 70 16.63 -1.88 4.10
N ASP A 71 17.31 -2.95 4.49
CA ASP A 71 17.55 -4.12 3.62
C ASP A 71 16.23 -4.81 3.26
N MET A 72 15.29 -4.91 4.19
CA MET A 72 13.94 -5.42 3.92
C MET A 72 13.18 -4.52 2.96
N ALA A 73 13.23 -3.20 3.15
CA ALA A 73 12.60 -2.24 2.22
C ALA A 73 13.21 -2.34 0.82
N GLN A 74 14.51 -2.53 0.71
CA GLN A 74 15.18 -2.74 -0.59
C GLN A 74 14.69 -4.02 -1.26
N ALA A 75 14.55 -5.12 -0.52
CA ALA A 75 14.02 -6.37 -1.06
C ALA A 75 12.59 -6.21 -1.59
N ILE A 76 11.75 -5.44 -0.91
CA ILE A 76 10.39 -5.13 -1.37
C ILE A 76 10.44 -4.31 -2.66
N ALA A 77 11.27 -3.29 -2.73
CA ALA A 77 11.42 -2.46 -3.93
C ALA A 77 11.92 -3.29 -5.12
N ASP A 78 12.88 -4.18 -4.90
CA ASP A 78 13.42 -5.09 -5.92
C ASP A 78 12.34 -6.03 -6.45
N GLU A 79 11.52 -6.60 -5.58
CA GLU A 79 10.40 -7.48 -5.97
C GLU A 79 9.34 -6.73 -6.78
N LEU A 80 9.10 -5.46 -6.47
CA LEU A 80 8.19 -4.61 -7.24
C LEU A 80 8.82 -4.08 -8.55
N GLY A 81 10.13 -4.23 -8.72
CA GLY A 81 10.85 -3.70 -9.88
C GLY A 81 10.98 -2.18 -9.89
N VAL A 82 11.05 -1.55 -8.72
CA VAL A 82 11.14 -0.09 -8.55
C VAL A 82 12.36 0.30 -7.72
N LYS A 83 12.70 1.59 -7.71
CA LYS A 83 13.76 2.13 -6.86
C LYS A 83 13.27 2.33 -5.43
N LEU A 84 14.16 2.17 -4.46
CA LEU A 84 13.90 2.53 -3.06
C LEU A 84 14.26 4.00 -2.84
N GLU A 85 13.35 4.74 -2.21
CA GLU A 85 13.58 6.08 -1.67
C GLU A 85 13.26 6.07 -0.16
N VAL A 86 14.28 6.31 0.67
CA VAL A 86 14.11 6.38 2.13
C VAL A 86 13.86 7.83 2.53
N SER A 87 12.72 8.07 3.16
CA SER A 87 12.33 9.37 3.68
C SER A 87 12.48 9.38 5.20
N SER A 88 13.56 10.00 5.69
CA SER A 88 13.84 10.13 7.11
C SER A 88 13.02 11.24 7.74
N MET A 89 12.42 10.95 8.87
CA MET A 89 11.63 11.92 9.63
C MET A 89 11.61 11.54 11.11
N SER A 90 11.10 12.40 11.98
CA SER A 90 10.88 12.04 13.38
C SER A 90 9.78 10.96 13.48
N PHE A 91 9.87 10.13 14.50
CA PHE A 91 8.90 9.06 14.77
C PHE A 91 7.45 9.55 14.71
N ASP A 92 7.17 10.69 15.35
CA ASP A 92 5.83 11.29 15.38
C ASP A 92 5.28 11.65 13.99
N ASN A 93 6.16 11.89 13.02
CA ASN A 93 5.78 12.29 11.67
C ASN A 93 5.66 11.12 10.69
N VAL A 94 6.15 9.93 11.04
CA VAL A 94 6.13 8.76 10.14
C VAL A 94 4.71 8.38 9.73
N LEU A 95 3.81 8.27 10.70
CA LEU A 95 2.41 7.93 10.44
C LEU A 95 1.71 9.00 9.61
N THR A 96 1.96 10.27 9.92
CA THR A 96 1.43 11.40 9.15
C THR A 96 1.94 11.38 7.71
N GLY A 97 3.20 11.06 7.49
CA GLY A 97 3.78 10.90 6.15
C GLY A 97 3.07 9.84 5.33
N LEU A 98 2.73 8.70 5.95
CA LEU A 98 1.95 7.64 5.31
C LEU A 98 0.51 8.07 5.01
N GLN A 99 -0.16 8.68 5.98
CA GLN A 99 -1.57 9.12 5.84
C GLN A 99 -1.75 10.21 4.79
N THR A 100 -0.76 11.09 4.64
CA THR A 100 -0.81 12.20 3.66
C THR A 100 -0.30 11.82 2.28
N GLY A 101 0.12 10.57 2.06
CA GLY A 101 0.64 10.09 0.78
C GLY A 101 2.06 10.54 0.46
N LYS A 102 2.80 11.08 1.41
CA LYS A 102 4.24 11.40 1.26
C LYS A 102 5.11 10.15 1.24
N ALA A 103 4.64 9.08 1.84
CA ALA A 103 5.27 7.77 1.83
C ALA A 103 4.27 6.69 1.42
N ASP A 104 4.79 5.64 0.81
CA ASP A 104 4.00 4.46 0.41
C ASP A 104 4.00 3.39 1.50
N LEU A 105 5.06 3.34 2.29
CA LEU A 105 5.29 2.38 3.35
C LEU A 105 5.95 3.07 4.53
N ALA A 106 5.62 2.67 5.73
CA ALA A 106 6.29 3.10 6.95
C ALA A 106 6.92 1.90 7.64
N ILE A 107 8.18 2.04 8.04
CA ILE A 107 8.92 1.05 8.82
C ILE A 107 9.48 1.76 10.04
N VAL A 108 9.07 1.30 11.21
CA VAL A 108 9.50 1.82 12.51
C VAL A 108 9.51 0.70 13.53
N PRO A 109 10.32 0.76 14.58
CA PRO A 109 10.38 -0.24 15.64
C PRO A 109 9.07 -0.35 16.42
#